data_286f4ff95b72846844673473498f6e06
#
_entry.id   286f4ff95b72846844673473498f6e06
#
_cell.length_a   1.000
_cell.length_b   1.000
_cell.length_c   1.000
_cell.angle_alpha   90.00
_cell.angle_beta   90.00
_cell.angle_gamma   90.00
#
_symmetry.space_group_name_H-M   'P 1'
#
loop_
_entity.id
_entity.type
_entity.pdbx_description
1 polymer ?
#
loop_
_entity_poly.entity_id
_entity_poly.type
_entity_poly.pdbx_seq_one_letter_code
_entity_poly.pdbx_strand_id
1 'polypeptide(L)'
;MAFLHGDLEEEIYMQQPQGYEVKGKENLVFRLKKSLYGLKQAPRQWYLKFDKFMAEQGYDRCHSAHCVYFKRLDNIRYIILLLYADDMLVVGSNMQDINVLKIKLAKSFVMKDLGAAKKSLV
;
A
#
# COMPACT_ATOMS: atom_id res chain seq x y z
N MET A 1 2.89 -7.50 -2.03
CA MET A 1 1.53 -7.56 -1.49
C MET A 1 1.31 -6.46 -0.47
N ALA A 2 0.76 -5.38 -0.94
CA ALA A 2 0.63 -4.15 -0.15
C ALA A 2 -0.27 -4.31 1.09
N PHE A 3 -1.30 -5.14 1.03
CA PHE A 3 -2.26 -5.29 2.13
C PHE A 3 -1.73 -6.06 3.33
N LEU A 4 -0.63 -6.79 3.19
CA LEU A 4 -0.07 -7.60 4.28
C LEU A 4 0.51 -6.80 5.43
N HIS A 5 0.87 -5.55 5.20
CA HIS A 5 1.59 -4.74 6.17
C HIS A 5 0.73 -3.62 6.78
N GLY A 6 -0.58 -3.65 6.54
CA GLY A 6 -1.51 -2.73 7.18
C GLY A 6 -1.64 -2.98 8.68
N ASP A 7 -1.83 -1.93 9.46
CA ASP A 7 -2.08 -2.05 10.89
C ASP A 7 -3.50 -2.50 11.15
N LEU A 8 -3.70 -3.25 12.24
CA LEU A 8 -5.02 -3.70 12.65
C LEU A 8 -5.54 -2.84 13.80
N GLU A 9 -6.74 -2.30 13.64
CA GLU A 9 -7.47 -1.58 14.70
C GLU A 9 -8.17 -2.51 15.65
N GLU A 10 -8.46 -3.74 15.22
CA GLU A 10 -9.20 -4.74 15.98
C GLU A 10 -8.30 -5.91 16.34
N GLU A 11 -8.60 -6.59 17.45
CA GLU A 11 -7.98 -7.86 17.75
C GLU A 11 -8.55 -8.94 16.83
N ILE A 12 -7.69 -9.52 16.00
CA ILE A 12 -8.05 -10.56 15.04
C ILE A 12 -7.32 -11.83 15.40
N TYR A 13 -8.07 -12.91 15.51
CA TYR A 13 -7.55 -14.24 15.76
C TYR A 13 -7.80 -15.14 14.56
N MET A 14 -6.87 -16.01 14.27
CA MET A 14 -6.95 -16.95 13.16
C MET A 14 -6.65 -18.34 13.65
N GLN A 15 -7.46 -19.33 13.22
CA GLN A 15 -7.17 -20.73 13.49
C GLN A 15 -5.87 -21.15 12.84
N GLN A 16 -5.18 -22.10 13.47
CA GLN A 16 -4.02 -22.70 12.85
C GLN A 16 -4.43 -23.38 11.54
N PRO A 17 -3.62 -23.25 10.48
CA PRO A 17 -3.95 -23.89 9.20
C PRO A 17 -4.08 -25.39 9.33
N GLN A 18 -5.05 -25.96 8.65
CA GLN A 18 -5.29 -27.41 8.65
C GLN A 18 -4.03 -28.15 8.17
N GLY A 19 -3.61 -29.14 8.94
CA GLY A 19 -2.41 -29.92 8.66
C GLY A 19 -1.12 -29.32 9.21
N TYR A 20 -1.17 -28.09 9.73
CA TYR A 20 -0.01 -27.37 10.29
C TYR A 20 -0.19 -27.03 11.78
N GLU A 21 -1.13 -27.66 12.44
CA GLU A 21 -1.36 -27.45 13.87
C GLU A 21 -0.14 -27.87 14.68
N VAL A 22 0.24 -27.04 15.65
CA VAL A 22 1.36 -27.35 16.54
C VAL A 22 0.94 -28.44 17.51
N LYS A 23 1.65 -29.56 17.51
CA LYS A 23 1.37 -30.70 18.38
C LYS A 23 1.40 -30.31 19.87
N GLY A 24 0.34 -30.64 20.57
CA GLY A 24 0.17 -30.27 21.96
C GLY A 24 -0.42 -28.88 22.19
N LYS A 25 -0.66 -28.12 21.11
CA LYS A 25 -1.19 -26.75 21.15
C LYS A 25 -2.33 -26.55 20.15
N GLU A 26 -3.06 -27.61 19.84
CA GLU A 26 -4.13 -27.60 18.82
C GLU A 26 -5.28 -26.65 19.18
N ASN A 27 -5.47 -26.35 20.47
CA ASN A 27 -6.52 -25.46 20.93
C ASN A 27 -6.15 -23.98 20.85
N LEU A 28 -4.90 -23.64 20.50
CA LEU A 28 -4.45 -22.28 20.42
C LEU A 28 -4.71 -21.69 19.04
N VAL A 29 -4.94 -20.38 19.02
CA VAL A 29 -5.13 -19.61 17.78
C VAL A 29 -4.05 -18.55 17.67
N PHE A 30 -3.80 -18.09 16.44
CA PHE A 30 -2.89 -16.98 16.22
C PHE A 30 -3.59 -15.65 16.51
N ARG A 31 -2.91 -14.77 17.20
CA ARG A 31 -3.28 -13.36 17.27
C ARG A 31 -2.50 -12.61 16.18
N LEU A 32 -3.21 -11.99 15.26
CA LEU A 32 -2.58 -11.27 14.16
C LEU A 32 -2.02 -9.93 14.66
N LYS A 33 -0.79 -9.65 14.30
CA LYS A 33 -0.13 -8.36 14.58
C LYS A 33 -0.33 -7.36 13.45
N LYS A 34 -0.46 -7.85 12.23
CA LYS A 34 -0.65 -7.07 11.01
C LYS A 34 -1.74 -7.70 10.15
N SER A 35 -2.30 -6.91 9.25
CA SER A 35 -3.25 -7.39 8.25
C SER A 35 -2.65 -8.50 7.39
N LEU A 36 -3.49 -9.47 7.04
CA LEU A 36 -3.17 -10.48 6.04
C LEU A 36 -4.03 -10.29 4.80
N TYR A 37 -3.49 -10.70 3.65
CA TYR A 37 -4.25 -10.72 2.41
C TYR A 37 -5.47 -11.63 2.56
N GLY A 38 -6.62 -11.14 2.11
CA GLY A 38 -7.88 -11.87 2.25
C GLY A 38 -8.70 -11.53 3.49
N LEU A 39 -8.13 -10.82 4.46
CA LEU A 39 -8.93 -10.27 5.56
C LEU A 39 -9.87 -9.19 5.04
N LYS A 40 -11.08 -9.16 5.59
CA LYS A 40 -12.10 -8.21 5.19
C LYS A 40 -11.66 -6.75 5.31
N GLN A 41 -10.90 -6.44 6.36
CA GLN A 41 -10.41 -5.09 6.66
C GLN A 41 -9.02 -4.80 6.07
N ALA A 42 -8.34 -5.77 5.46
CA ALA A 42 -6.99 -5.58 4.95
C ALA A 42 -6.86 -4.43 3.95
N PRO A 43 -7.76 -4.29 2.94
CA PRO A 43 -7.69 -3.16 2.01
C PRO A 43 -7.85 -1.82 2.71
N ARG A 44 -8.81 -1.71 3.64
CA ARG A 44 -9.04 -0.47 4.39
C ARG A 44 -7.83 -0.08 5.21
N GLN A 45 -7.25 -1.03 5.94
CA GLN A 45 -6.08 -0.76 6.79
C GLN A 45 -4.87 -0.34 5.96
N TRP A 46 -4.67 -0.98 4.82
CA TRP A 46 -3.61 -0.61 3.92
C TRP A 46 -3.81 0.80 3.36
N TYR A 47 -5.02 1.14 2.92
CA TYR A 47 -5.34 2.48 2.40
C TYR A 47 -5.14 3.56 3.46
N LEU A 48 -5.50 3.32 4.71
CA LEU A 48 -5.27 4.26 5.80
C LEU A 48 -3.77 4.52 6.00
N LYS A 49 -2.98 3.47 6.00
CA LYS A 49 -1.52 3.57 6.13
C LYS A 49 -0.90 4.32 4.95
N PHE A 50 -1.34 3.99 3.75
CA PHE A 50 -0.87 4.63 2.52
C PHE A 50 -1.27 6.10 2.46
N ASP A 51 -2.51 6.41 2.78
CA ASP A 51 -3.03 7.78 2.79
C ASP A 51 -2.26 8.66 3.77
N LYS A 52 -2.01 8.14 4.96
CA LYS A 52 -1.19 8.82 5.97
C LYS A 52 0.23 9.09 5.45
N PHE A 53 0.85 8.09 4.83
CA PHE A 53 2.18 8.23 4.25
C PHE A 53 2.21 9.33 3.18
N MET A 54 1.24 9.32 2.25
CA MET A 54 1.19 10.32 1.18
C MET A 54 0.95 11.73 1.72
N ALA A 55 0.12 11.87 2.73
CA ALA A 55 -0.10 13.17 3.40
C ALA A 55 1.19 13.68 4.06
N GLU A 56 1.95 12.80 4.71
CA GLU A 56 3.23 13.15 5.33
C GLU A 56 4.26 13.59 4.29
N GLN A 57 4.19 13.05 3.06
CA GLN A 57 5.05 13.45 1.96
C GLN A 57 4.57 14.72 1.23
N GLY A 58 3.46 15.30 1.68
CA GLY A 58 2.93 16.53 1.11
C GLY A 58 2.05 16.35 -0.12
N TYR A 59 1.52 15.15 -0.33
CA TYR A 59 0.61 14.86 -1.44
C TYR A 59 -0.83 15.19 -1.06
N ASP A 60 -1.57 15.73 -2.02
CA ASP A 60 -3.00 15.94 -1.91
C ASP A 60 -3.75 14.79 -2.58
N ARG A 61 -4.89 14.44 -2.02
CA ARG A 61 -5.77 13.43 -2.58
C ARG A 61 -6.86 14.10 -3.40
N CYS A 62 -7.13 13.58 -4.59
CA CYS A 62 -8.17 14.11 -5.45
C CYS A 62 -9.55 13.86 -4.84
N HIS A 63 -10.39 14.89 -4.75
CA HIS A 63 -11.75 14.75 -4.19
C HIS A 63 -12.68 13.92 -5.06
N SER A 64 -12.54 14.02 -6.37
CA SER A 64 -13.39 13.31 -7.33
C SER A 64 -12.89 11.91 -7.67
N ALA A 65 -11.63 11.59 -7.32
CA ALA A 65 -11.02 10.30 -7.59
C ALA A 65 -10.12 9.92 -6.41
N HIS A 66 -10.66 9.17 -5.48
CA HIS A 66 -9.97 8.81 -4.23
C HIS A 66 -8.70 7.97 -4.41
N CYS A 67 -8.47 7.41 -5.58
CA CYS A 67 -7.27 6.65 -5.91
C CYS A 67 -6.16 7.51 -6.55
N VAL A 68 -6.35 8.82 -6.65
CA VAL A 68 -5.39 9.74 -7.27
C VAL A 68 -4.78 10.65 -6.21
N TYR A 69 -3.45 10.62 -6.14
CA TYR A 69 -2.66 11.52 -5.30
C TYR A 69 -1.79 12.39 -6.20
N PHE A 70 -1.66 13.65 -5.87
CA PHE A 70 -0.84 14.56 -6.64
C PHE A 70 -0.04 15.50 -5.76
N LYS A 71 1.10 15.93 -6.26
CA LYS A 71 1.94 16.92 -5.63
C LYS A 71 2.53 17.84 -6.70
N ARG A 72 2.40 19.12 -6.49
CA ARG A 72 3.05 20.14 -7.31
C ARG A 72 4.33 20.56 -6.61
N LEU A 73 5.47 20.39 -7.27
CA LEU A 73 6.77 20.73 -6.70
C LEU A 73 7.16 22.18 -6.98
N ASP A 74 6.83 22.66 -8.18
CA ASP A 74 6.96 24.06 -8.58
C ASP A 74 6.01 24.34 -9.75
N ASN A 75 6.20 25.45 -10.48
CA ASN A 75 5.30 25.83 -11.59
C ASN A 75 5.30 24.85 -12.76
N ILE A 76 6.35 24.03 -12.86
CA ILE A 76 6.56 23.11 -13.99
C ILE A 76 6.55 21.66 -13.55
N ARG A 77 7.10 21.36 -12.37
CA ARG A 77 7.26 19.99 -11.90
C ARG A 77 6.06 19.51 -11.10
N TYR A 78 5.59 18.33 -11.41
CA TYR A 78 4.50 17.68 -10.71
C TYR A 78 4.72 16.17 -10.65
N ILE A 79 4.05 15.53 -9.71
CA ILE A 79 3.97 14.06 -9.61
C ILE A 79 2.53 13.67 -9.38
N ILE A 80 2.06 12.67 -10.09
CA ILE A 80 0.74 12.08 -9.93
C ILE A 80 0.92 10.59 -9.67
N LEU A 81 0.26 10.08 -8.65
CA LEU A 81 0.24 8.65 -8.34
C LEU A 81 -1.19 8.14 -8.46
N LEU A 82 -1.37 7.12 -9.26
CA LEU A 82 -2.63 6.42 -9.44
C LEU A 82 -2.54 5.07 -8.72
N LEU A 83 -3.50 4.82 -7.85
CA LEU A 83 -3.57 3.59 -7.08
C LEU A 83 -4.74 2.76 -7.58
N TYR A 84 -4.47 1.51 -7.98
CA TYR A 84 -5.49 0.56 -8.41
C TYR A 84 -5.22 -0.79 -7.74
N ALA A 85 -6.12 -1.16 -6.82
CA ALA A 85 -5.93 -2.34 -5.98
C ALA A 85 -4.55 -2.28 -5.30
N ASP A 86 -3.66 -3.22 -5.55
CA ASP A 86 -2.29 -3.23 -5.04
C ASP A 86 -1.25 -2.79 -6.08
N ASP A 87 -1.69 -2.28 -7.23
CA ASP A 87 -0.83 -1.72 -8.26
C ASP A 87 -0.80 -0.19 -8.20
N MET A 88 0.33 0.39 -8.58
CA MET A 88 0.52 1.82 -8.64
C MET A 88 1.12 2.24 -9.97
N LEU A 89 0.64 3.37 -10.48
CA LEU A 89 1.25 4.04 -11.61
C LEU A 89 1.69 5.43 -11.18
N VAL A 90 2.96 5.75 -11.39
CA VAL A 90 3.52 7.06 -11.06
C VAL A 90 3.82 7.80 -12.34
N VAL A 91 3.29 9.00 -12.46
CA VAL A 91 3.51 9.90 -13.60
C VAL A 91 4.10 11.20 -13.07
N GLY A 92 5.13 11.68 -13.71
CA GLY A 92 5.75 12.94 -13.31
C GLY A 92 6.46 13.59 -14.48
N SER A 93 6.73 14.88 -14.33
CA SER A 93 7.45 15.69 -15.32
C SER A 93 8.94 15.41 -15.33
N ASN A 94 9.48 14.76 -14.30
CA ASN A 94 10.92 14.54 -14.13
C ASN A 94 11.17 13.18 -13.49
N MET A 95 12.04 12.38 -14.11
CA MET A 95 12.38 11.04 -13.60
C MET A 95 13.07 11.05 -12.24
N GLN A 96 13.83 12.10 -11.93
CA GLN A 96 14.47 12.22 -10.62
C GLN A 96 13.45 12.30 -9.49
N ASP A 97 12.40 13.08 -9.69
CA ASP A 97 11.32 13.22 -8.70
C ASP A 97 10.57 11.89 -8.51
N ILE A 98 10.33 11.17 -9.61
CA ILE A 98 9.72 9.83 -9.57
C ILE A 98 10.61 8.86 -8.79
N ASN A 99 11.91 8.86 -9.03
CA ASN A 99 12.86 7.98 -8.35
C ASN A 99 12.94 8.27 -6.86
N VAL A 100 12.89 9.54 -6.46
CA VAL A 100 12.85 9.93 -5.04
C VAL A 100 11.60 9.36 -4.37
N LEU A 101 10.44 9.46 -5.01
CA LEU A 101 9.20 8.88 -4.49
C LEU A 101 9.29 7.36 -4.40
N LYS A 102 9.82 6.69 -5.40
CA LYS A 102 10.02 5.23 -5.39
C LYS A 102 10.87 4.76 -4.21
N ILE A 103 11.95 5.47 -3.94
CA ILE A 103 12.83 5.16 -2.80
C ILE A 103 12.08 5.30 -1.48
N LYS A 104 11.33 6.37 -1.30
CA LYS A 104 10.54 6.61 -0.09
C LYS A 104 9.45 5.54 0.10
N LEU A 105 8.76 5.17 -0.97
CA LEU A 105 7.76 4.11 -0.95
C LEU A 105 8.39 2.75 -0.59
N ALA A 106 9.53 2.42 -1.16
CA ALA A 106 10.22 1.17 -0.91
C ALA A 106 10.70 1.04 0.55
N LYS A 107 10.98 2.15 1.22
CA LYS A 107 11.33 2.16 2.64
C LYS A 107 10.15 1.90 3.56
N SER A 108 8.96 2.30 3.16
CA SER A 108 7.75 2.24 3.98
C SER A 108 6.86 1.05 3.67
N PHE A 109 6.95 0.52 2.46
CA PHE A 109 6.11 -0.58 1.97
C PHE A 109 6.94 -1.61 1.24
N VAL A 110 6.50 -2.86 1.30
CA VAL A 110 7.09 -3.94 0.50
C VAL A 110 6.49 -3.86 -0.90
N MET A 111 7.31 -3.46 -1.85
CA MET A 111 6.91 -3.21 -3.24
C MET A 111 7.90 -3.78 -4.23
N LYS A 112 7.39 -4.07 -5.43
CA LYS A 112 8.21 -4.43 -6.58
C LYS A 112 8.08 -3.33 -7.64
N ASP A 113 9.21 -2.82 -8.11
CA ASP A 113 9.26 -1.90 -9.23
C ASP A 113 9.17 -2.69 -10.54
N LEU A 114 8.09 -2.47 -11.29
CA LEU A 114 7.86 -3.13 -12.58
C LEU A 114 8.50 -2.39 -13.75
N GLY A 115 9.14 -1.25 -13.48
CA GLY A 115 9.77 -0.42 -14.50
C GLY A 115 8.80 0.51 -15.22
N ALA A 116 9.18 0.96 -16.41
CA ALA A 116 8.35 1.87 -17.20
C ALA A 116 7.06 1.20 -17.66
N ALA A 117 5.94 1.94 -17.61
CA ALA A 117 4.66 1.46 -18.10
C ALA A 117 4.69 1.33 -19.62
N LYS A 118 4.42 0.14 -20.13
CA LYS A 118 4.45 -0.17 -21.56
C LYS A 118 3.07 -0.24 -22.21
N LYS A 119 2.01 -0.36 -21.38
CA LYS A 119 0.63 -0.41 -21.84
C LYS A 119 -0.22 0.45 -20.93
N SER A 120 -1.18 1.18 -21.52
CA SER A 120 -2.16 1.89 -20.71
C SER A 120 -3.13 0.91 -20.06
N LEU A 121 -3.58 1.27 -18.85
CA LEU A 121 -4.67 0.57 -18.18
C LEU A 121 -5.99 1.03 -18.81
N VAL A 122 -6.45 0.34 -19.78
CA VAL A 122 -7.75 0.62 -20.40
C VAL A 122 -8.75 -0.41 -19.93
#